data_de99201ac54ec6b6f72ad4aa06162592
#
_entry.id   de99201ac54ec6b6f72ad4aa06162592
#
_cell.length_a   1.000
_cell.length_b   1.000
_cell.length_c   1.000
_cell.angle_alpha   90.00
_cell.angle_beta   90.00
_cell.angle_gamma   90.00
#
_symmetry.space_group_name_H-M   'P 1'
#
loop_
_entity.id
_entity.type
_entity.pdbx_description
1 polymer ?
#
loop_
_entity_poly.entity_id
_entity_poly.type
_entity_poly.pdbx_seq_one_letter_code
_entity_poly.pdbx_strand_id
1 'polypeptide(L)'
;MKALAGLCSRRPFLLNLSPAREFNRRPCYLHMVRSRMPASESSVTTSIPQRMDRLPWSRWHWLVVTALGVTWILDGLEVSIVAALGPVLTHATTLHLTAAEVGLTASAYLAGSVVGAIVFSYLTDRQGRKKWFMFTLMLYLAATVMTAFSWNLWSFMFFRFLTGAGIGGEYAAINSAIDELIPARSRGHTDLAINGSWWLGSAAGALLTIVLLNPLLIPEYLGWRLCFALGAVLGVSILLVRRVVPESPRWLMTHGSVQEAERIVSGIEAQIMRDEQLRALPAAEGSITIHGRTPATLATVARELFTAYPRRTSLGIVLMVTQSFMYNAISFTYPFVLTKFYAVPSHSIGLYIVPFAIGNFLGPLLLGRFFDTIGRKQMISLTYAVAGCLLASTGYLFFQGAFTSVTQTAAWSAIFFFASAGASAAYLTVSEIFPMEIRAMAIAFFFVVAQGAGIAAPWLYGKLIETSAESVMYGYLLGAGMMVIGAIVELWLGVKAEGRSLEHIAMPLSAQPVSSHAPHV
;
A
#
# COMPACT_ATOMS: atom_id res chain seq x y z
N MET A 1 6.33 -73.95 -1.23
CA MET A 1 5.66 -74.60 -2.39
C MET A 1 5.43 -73.59 -3.45
N LYS A 2 6.12 -73.77 -4.53
CA LYS A 2 5.81 -73.58 -5.96
C LYS A 2 5.46 -72.11 -6.34
N ALA A 3 6.32 -71.37 -7.01
CA ALA A 3 6.90 -71.55 -8.36
C ALA A 3 6.10 -70.68 -9.34
N LEU A 4 6.57 -69.91 -10.25
CA LEU A 4 7.63 -69.84 -11.25
C LEU A 4 7.29 -68.61 -12.06
N ALA A 5 8.15 -67.63 -12.33
CA ALA A 5 9.19 -67.56 -13.32
C ALA A 5 8.70 -67.39 -14.79
N GLY A 6 9.34 -66.45 -15.43
CA GLY A 6 9.53 -66.44 -16.86
C GLY A 6 9.62 -64.99 -17.43
N LEU A 7 10.78 -64.40 -17.55
CA LEU A 7 11.74 -64.35 -18.66
C LEU A 7 11.31 -63.43 -19.81
N CYS A 8 11.97 -62.29 -19.96
CA CYS A 8 13.19 -62.05 -20.77
C CYS A 8 12.94 -61.75 -22.25
N SER A 9 13.32 -60.58 -22.73
CA SER A 9 14.34 -60.33 -23.77
C SER A 9 14.34 -58.86 -24.23
N ARG A 10 15.33 -58.11 -23.96
CA ARG A 10 16.52 -57.69 -24.74
C ARG A 10 16.27 -57.05 -26.13
N ARG A 11 16.53 -55.67 -26.12
CA ARG A 11 17.43 -54.86 -27.01
C ARG A 11 16.93 -54.43 -28.40
N PRO A 12 17.63 -53.45 -29.04
CA PRO A 12 18.19 -52.17 -28.61
C PRO A 12 17.94 -50.97 -29.59
N PHE A 13 18.41 -49.72 -29.18
CA PHE A 13 18.94 -48.62 -30.01
C PHE A 13 18.10 -48.01 -31.12
N LEU A 14 17.82 -46.71 -31.00
CA LEU A 14 18.36 -45.65 -31.87
C LEU A 14 17.99 -44.26 -31.30
N LEU A 15 19.04 -43.44 -31.27
CA LEU A 15 18.97 -41.97 -30.99
C LEU A 15 18.07 -41.27 -32.01
N ASN A 16 17.27 -40.33 -31.54
CA ASN A 16 16.96 -39.14 -32.31
C ASN A 16 16.81 -37.93 -31.38
N LEU A 17 17.74 -37.02 -31.53
CA LEU A 17 17.78 -35.71 -30.92
C LEU A 17 16.78 -34.79 -31.64
N SER A 18 15.87 -34.17 -30.94
CA SER A 18 15.35 -32.85 -31.30
C SER A 18 14.66 -32.17 -30.11
N PRO A 19 14.63 -30.83 -30.04
CA PRO A 19 14.67 -30.10 -28.79
C PRO A 19 13.34 -29.54 -28.32
N ALA A 20 13.37 -29.03 -27.09
CA ALA A 20 12.38 -28.15 -26.46
C ALA A 20 11.05 -28.79 -26.02
N ARG A 21 11.05 -29.32 -24.82
CA ARG A 21 9.85 -29.37 -23.99
C ARG A 21 10.10 -28.63 -22.70
N GLU A 22 9.39 -27.53 -22.55
CA GLU A 22 9.28 -26.75 -21.34
C GLU A 22 8.92 -27.64 -20.14
N PHE A 23 9.72 -27.48 -19.11
CA PHE A 23 9.60 -28.19 -17.84
C PHE A 23 8.38 -27.68 -17.05
N ASN A 24 7.23 -28.28 -17.29
CA ASN A 24 6.06 -28.11 -16.43
C ASN A 24 6.16 -29.11 -15.25
N ARG A 25 7.12 -28.86 -14.35
CA ARG A 25 7.17 -29.56 -13.07
C ARG A 25 6.13 -28.93 -12.14
N ARG A 26 4.93 -29.46 -12.14
CA ARG A 26 3.99 -29.28 -11.03
C ARG A 26 4.57 -29.96 -9.80
N PRO A 27 4.73 -29.28 -8.66
CA PRO A 27 5.17 -29.99 -7.45
C PRO A 27 4.03 -30.91 -6.97
N CYS A 28 4.36 -32.15 -6.71
CA CYS A 28 3.50 -33.19 -6.11
C CYS A 28 2.90 -32.86 -4.73
N TYR A 29 3.08 -31.64 -4.24
CA TYR A 29 2.60 -31.21 -2.92
C TYR A 29 1.08 -30.92 -2.84
N LEU A 30 0.39 -30.81 -3.99
CA LEU A 30 -1.07 -30.60 -3.97
C LEU A 30 -1.86 -31.85 -3.53
N HIS A 31 -1.27 -33.02 -3.57
CA HIS A 31 -1.98 -34.26 -3.21
C HIS A 31 -2.02 -34.56 -1.70
N MET A 32 -1.10 -34.03 -0.89
CA MET A 32 -1.09 -34.29 0.56
C MET A 32 -2.05 -33.44 1.38
N VAL A 33 -2.48 -32.26 0.86
CA VAL A 33 -3.47 -31.41 1.53
C VAL A 33 -4.91 -31.86 1.22
N ARG A 34 -5.11 -32.68 0.17
CA ARG A 34 -6.45 -33.13 -0.27
C ARG A 34 -7.11 -34.17 0.64
N SER A 35 -6.40 -34.85 1.54
CA SER A 35 -6.95 -35.99 2.29
C SER A 35 -7.61 -35.67 3.63
N ARG A 36 -7.81 -34.37 3.98
CA ARG A 36 -8.46 -33.97 5.25
C ARG A 36 -9.57 -32.94 5.12
N MET A 37 -10.28 -32.88 4.00
CA MET A 37 -11.48 -32.01 3.93
C MET A 37 -12.73 -32.87 4.05
N PRO A 38 -13.68 -32.54 4.93
CA PRO A 38 -14.98 -33.18 4.93
C PRO A 38 -15.72 -32.79 3.65
N ALA A 39 -16.24 -33.78 2.94
CA ALA A 39 -16.99 -33.66 1.69
C ALA A 39 -18.41 -33.15 2.01
N SER A 40 -18.60 -31.81 2.15
CA SER A 40 -19.92 -31.16 2.01
C SER A 40 -19.81 -29.65 1.93
N GLU A 41 -18.89 -29.09 1.14
CA GLU A 41 -18.91 -27.66 0.88
C GLU A 41 -19.55 -27.39 -0.49
N SER A 42 -20.66 -26.66 -0.50
CA SER A 42 -21.34 -26.22 -1.71
C SER A 42 -20.40 -25.39 -2.58
N SER A 43 -20.04 -25.90 -3.74
CA SER A 43 -19.32 -25.12 -4.75
C SER A 43 -20.30 -24.17 -5.44
N VAL A 44 -19.88 -22.91 -5.62
CA VAL A 44 -20.66 -21.90 -6.33
C VAL A 44 -19.89 -21.43 -7.56
N THR A 45 -20.49 -21.60 -8.72
CA THR A 45 -19.95 -21.04 -9.97
C THR A 45 -20.55 -19.64 -10.17
N THR A 46 -19.69 -18.65 -10.36
CA THR A 46 -20.11 -17.24 -10.48
C THR A 46 -19.26 -16.48 -11.50
N SER A 47 -19.87 -15.47 -12.12
CA SER A 47 -19.23 -14.52 -13.03
C SER A 47 -19.01 -13.13 -12.40
N ILE A 48 -19.22 -12.98 -11.11
CA ILE A 48 -19.10 -11.69 -10.40
C ILE A 48 -17.77 -10.97 -10.67
N PRO A 49 -16.59 -11.60 -10.57
CA PRO A 49 -15.34 -10.93 -10.86
C PRO A 49 -15.26 -10.39 -12.29
N GLN A 50 -15.66 -11.21 -13.27
CA GLN A 50 -15.67 -10.83 -14.69
C GLN A 50 -16.68 -9.71 -14.98
N ARG A 51 -17.82 -9.70 -14.30
CA ARG A 51 -18.80 -8.63 -14.40
C ARG A 51 -18.27 -7.30 -13.86
N MET A 52 -17.50 -7.31 -12.77
CA MET A 52 -16.85 -6.12 -12.25
C MET A 52 -15.73 -5.62 -13.19
N ASP A 53 -14.90 -6.52 -13.73
CA ASP A 53 -13.79 -6.15 -14.60
C ASP A 53 -14.21 -5.64 -15.99
N ARG A 54 -15.40 -6.05 -16.50
CA ARG A 54 -15.95 -5.57 -17.78
C ARG A 54 -16.55 -4.16 -17.73
N LEU A 55 -16.81 -3.60 -16.54
CA LEU A 55 -17.49 -2.32 -16.39
C LEU A 55 -16.76 -1.19 -17.11
N PRO A 56 -17.44 -0.35 -17.89
CA PRO A 56 -16.85 0.85 -18.44
C PRO A 56 -16.55 1.85 -17.33
N TRP A 57 -15.52 2.67 -17.52
CA TRP A 57 -15.24 3.76 -16.59
C TRP A 57 -16.40 4.74 -16.58
N SER A 58 -16.90 5.12 -15.39
CA SER A 58 -18.15 5.84 -15.20
C SER A 58 -18.10 6.80 -14.02
N ARG A 59 -19.15 7.61 -13.86
CA ARG A 59 -19.31 8.49 -12.69
C ARG A 59 -19.26 7.74 -11.36
N TRP A 60 -19.77 6.50 -11.33
CA TRP A 60 -19.70 5.65 -10.14
C TRP A 60 -18.25 5.36 -9.72
N HIS A 61 -17.36 5.07 -10.68
CA HIS A 61 -15.95 4.85 -10.39
C HIS A 61 -15.28 6.12 -9.86
N TRP A 62 -15.57 7.29 -10.44
CA TRP A 62 -15.08 8.57 -9.91
C TRP A 62 -15.54 8.83 -8.48
N LEU A 63 -16.77 8.46 -8.13
CA LEU A 63 -17.28 8.59 -6.78
C LEU A 63 -16.50 7.71 -5.78
N VAL A 64 -16.23 6.45 -6.16
CA VAL A 64 -15.42 5.53 -5.35
C VAL A 64 -14.00 6.07 -5.19
N VAL A 65 -13.36 6.50 -6.28
CA VAL A 65 -11.99 7.05 -6.28
C VAL A 65 -11.90 8.30 -5.41
N THR A 66 -12.86 9.21 -5.53
CA THR A 66 -12.91 10.43 -4.70
C THR A 66 -13.10 10.08 -3.23
N ALA A 67 -13.99 9.13 -2.92
CA ALA A 67 -14.24 8.69 -1.55
C ALA A 67 -12.97 8.12 -0.89
N LEU A 68 -12.22 7.31 -1.61
CA LEU A 68 -10.98 6.72 -1.12
C LEU A 68 -9.83 7.74 -1.10
N GLY A 69 -9.72 8.58 -2.12
CA GLY A 69 -8.67 9.60 -2.25
C GLY A 69 -8.76 10.70 -1.19
N VAL A 70 -9.96 11.17 -0.87
CA VAL A 70 -10.16 12.19 0.20
C VAL A 70 -9.66 11.66 1.55
N THR A 71 -9.79 10.37 1.81
CA THR A 71 -9.23 9.77 3.03
C THR A 71 -7.72 9.89 3.09
N TRP A 72 -7.03 9.52 1.99
CA TRP A 72 -5.58 9.64 1.89
C TRP A 72 -5.09 11.09 2.02
N ILE A 73 -5.83 12.05 1.45
CA ILE A 73 -5.53 13.48 1.61
C ILE A 73 -5.58 13.86 3.09
N LEU A 74 -6.58 13.43 3.83
CA LEU A 74 -6.70 13.78 5.24
C LEU A 74 -5.66 13.09 6.12
N ASP A 75 -5.27 11.87 5.78
CA ASP A 75 -4.17 11.18 6.46
C ASP A 75 -2.84 11.92 6.25
N GLY A 76 -2.53 12.29 5.02
CA GLY A 76 -1.34 13.09 4.70
C GLY A 76 -1.33 14.46 5.38
N LEU A 77 -2.48 15.11 5.45
CA LEU A 77 -2.67 16.39 6.13
C LEU A 77 -2.36 16.27 7.64
N GLU A 78 -2.92 15.26 8.31
CA GLU A 78 -2.70 15.05 9.74
C GLU A 78 -1.24 14.74 10.07
N VAL A 79 -0.63 13.80 9.35
CA VAL A 79 0.78 13.43 9.60
C VAL A 79 1.70 14.65 9.45
N SER A 80 1.44 15.49 8.45
CA SER A 80 2.27 16.69 8.22
C SER A 80 2.05 17.78 9.25
N ILE A 81 0.82 17.96 9.72
CA ILE A 81 0.51 18.86 10.85
C ILE A 81 1.30 18.44 12.09
N VAL A 82 1.27 17.15 12.43
CA VAL A 82 1.97 16.63 13.62
C VAL A 82 3.47 16.80 13.51
N ALA A 83 4.05 16.58 12.34
CA ALA A 83 5.47 16.81 12.12
C ALA A 83 5.86 18.28 12.38
N ALA A 84 5.02 19.23 11.97
CA ALA A 84 5.24 20.67 12.18
C ALA A 84 5.01 21.11 13.64
N LEU A 85 4.21 20.38 14.42
CA LEU A 85 3.89 20.70 15.82
C LEU A 85 5.04 20.42 16.80
N GLY A 86 6.02 19.58 16.42
CA GLY A 86 7.09 19.15 17.31
C GLY A 86 7.71 20.31 18.15
N PRO A 87 8.22 21.38 17.53
CA PRO A 87 8.79 22.51 18.26
C PRO A 87 7.77 23.24 19.16
N VAL A 88 6.51 23.36 18.71
CA VAL A 88 5.47 24.05 19.48
C VAL A 88 5.10 23.29 20.76
N LEU A 89 5.10 21.96 20.72
CA LEU A 89 4.79 21.12 21.88
C LEU A 89 5.87 21.20 22.99
N THR A 90 7.05 21.75 22.69
CA THR A 90 8.13 21.96 23.69
C THR A 90 7.96 23.25 24.47
N HIS A 91 7.13 24.18 24.03
CA HIS A 91 6.95 25.47 24.70
C HIS A 91 6.21 25.32 26.04
N ALA A 92 6.56 26.18 26.99
CA ALA A 92 5.94 26.19 28.35
C ALA A 92 4.44 26.48 28.32
N THR A 93 3.94 27.15 27.28
CA THR A 93 2.53 27.48 27.05
C THR A 93 1.70 26.31 26.50
N THR A 94 2.34 25.17 26.18
CA THR A 94 1.71 24.00 25.56
C THR A 94 1.82 22.78 26.49
N LEU A 95 2.30 21.62 25.99
CA LEU A 95 2.47 20.41 26.80
C LEU A 95 3.84 20.34 27.51
N HIS A 96 4.75 21.28 27.24
CA HIS A 96 6.08 21.38 27.82
C HIS A 96 6.88 20.07 27.70
N LEU A 97 6.83 19.43 26.51
CA LEU A 97 7.51 18.17 26.22
C LEU A 97 8.98 18.43 25.87
N THR A 98 9.85 17.48 26.19
CA THR A 98 11.20 17.43 25.65
C THR A 98 11.20 16.95 24.20
N ALA A 99 12.27 17.25 23.45
CA ALA A 99 12.40 16.77 22.06
C ALA A 99 12.35 15.23 21.98
N ALA A 100 12.91 14.53 22.97
CA ALA A 100 12.85 13.07 23.06
C ALA A 100 11.39 12.59 23.27
N GLU A 101 10.62 13.25 24.10
CA GLU A 101 9.22 12.94 24.35
C GLU A 101 8.35 13.19 23.09
N VAL A 102 8.61 14.23 22.32
CA VAL A 102 7.99 14.43 21.00
C VAL A 102 8.30 13.26 20.08
N GLY A 103 9.55 12.78 20.06
CA GLY A 103 9.93 11.59 19.32
C GLY A 103 9.15 10.33 19.77
N LEU A 104 8.96 10.15 21.08
CA LEU A 104 8.17 9.03 21.64
C LEU A 104 6.71 9.07 21.19
N THR A 105 6.11 10.26 21.03
CA THR A 105 4.74 10.38 20.52
C THR A 105 4.60 9.89 19.08
N ALA A 106 5.61 10.15 18.22
CA ALA A 106 5.68 9.61 16.87
C ALA A 106 5.85 8.08 16.89
N SER A 107 6.70 7.56 17.77
CA SER A 107 6.85 6.11 17.97
C SER A 107 5.56 5.45 18.43
N ALA A 108 4.80 6.07 19.32
CA ALA A 108 3.49 5.58 19.76
C ALA A 108 2.49 5.50 18.60
N TYR A 109 2.45 6.50 17.73
CA TYR A 109 1.64 6.50 16.52
C TYR A 109 2.02 5.34 15.58
N LEU A 110 3.31 5.16 15.30
CA LEU A 110 3.79 4.06 14.46
C LEU A 110 3.49 2.69 15.07
N ALA A 111 3.68 2.53 16.39
CA ALA A 111 3.31 1.29 17.09
C ALA A 111 1.81 1.02 16.97
N GLY A 112 0.99 2.05 17.12
CA GLY A 112 -0.45 1.97 16.88
C GLY A 112 -0.77 1.52 15.47
N SER A 113 -0.12 2.08 14.45
CA SER A 113 -0.39 1.73 13.04
C SER A 113 -0.04 0.27 12.73
N VAL A 114 1.05 -0.25 13.31
CA VAL A 114 1.42 -1.66 13.19
C VAL A 114 0.37 -2.57 13.84
N VAL A 115 -0.04 -2.27 15.06
CA VAL A 115 -1.06 -3.04 15.78
C VAL A 115 -2.40 -2.97 15.04
N GLY A 116 -2.80 -1.79 14.61
CA GLY A 116 -4.02 -1.57 13.84
C GLY A 116 -4.03 -2.33 12.53
N ALA A 117 -2.94 -2.31 11.78
CA ALA A 117 -2.79 -3.06 10.54
C ALA A 117 -3.00 -4.57 10.76
N ILE A 118 -2.43 -5.14 11.80
CA ILE A 118 -2.57 -6.57 12.11
C ILE A 118 -4.00 -6.89 12.56
N VAL A 119 -4.51 -6.17 13.56
CA VAL A 119 -5.80 -6.48 14.19
C VAL A 119 -6.96 -6.23 13.23
N PHE A 120 -7.00 -5.05 12.62
CA PHE A 120 -8.15 -4.67 11.78
C PHE A 120 -8.13 -5.36 10.42
N SER A 121 -6.96 -5.70 9.86
CA SER A 121 -6.92 -6.53 8.65
C SER A 121 -7.49 -7.92 8.90
N TYR A 122 -7.14 -8.53 10.04
CA TYR A 122 -7.69 -9.82 10.44
C TYR A 122 -9.22 -9.76 10.62
N LEU A 123 -9.72 -8.70 11.26
CA LEU A 123 -11.16 -8.51 11.46
C LEU A 123 -11.89 -8.18 10.15
N THR A 124 -11.26 -7.40 9.27
CA THR A 124 -11.77 -7.06 7.93
C THR A 124 -11.96 -8.30 7.06
N ASP A 125 -10.99 -9.21 7.05
CA ASP A 125 -11.10 -10.45 6.31
C ASP A 125 -12.20 -11.38 6.84
N ARG A 126 -12.49 -11.34 8.15
CA ARG A 126 -13.49 -12.22 8.77
C ARG A 126 -14.91 -11.69 8.79
N GLN A 127 -15.09 -10.39 8.98
CA GLN A 127 -16.38 -9.79 9.33
C GLN A 127 -16.88 -8.78 8.29
N GLY A 128 -16.18 -8.61 7.18
CA GLY A 128 -16.54 -7.69 6.12
C GLY A 128 -15.70 -6.41 6.11
N ARG A 129 -15.48 -5.90 4.91
CA ARG A 129 -14.54 -4.78 4.70
C ARG A 129 -15.16 -3.45 5.09
N LYS A 130 -16.41 -3.19 4.71
CA LYS A 130 -17.13 -1.94 4.98
C LYS A 130 -17.27 -1.65 6.47
N LYS A 131 -17.63 -2.66 7.27
CA LYS A 131 -17.85 -2.52 8.72
C LYS A 131 -16.59 -2.04 9.43
N TRP A 132 -15.47 -2.74 9.21
CA TRP A 132 -14.22 -2.43 9.90
C TRP A 132 -13.55 -1.17 9.37
N PHE A 133 -13.70 -0.90 8.10
CA PHE A 133 -13.30 0.36 7.50
C PHE A 133 -14.01 1.58 8.14
N MET A 134 -15.31 1.47 8.38
CA MET A 134 -16.05 2.53 9.09
C MET A 134 -15.62 2.65 10.57
N PHE A 135 -15.35 1.51 11.21
CA PHE A 135 -14.89 1.50 12.60
C PHE A 135 -13.50 2.13 12.75
N THR A 136 -12.54 1.76 11.91
CA THR A 136 -11.16 2.31 11.94
C THR A 136 -11.15 3.80 11.67
N LEU A 137 -11.98 4.28 10.74
CA LEU A 137 -12.14 5.71 10.50
C LEU A 137 -12.74 6.43 11.72
N MET A 138 -13.79 5.90 12.34
CA MET A 138 -14.36 6.52 13.54
C MET A 138 -13.35 6.53 14.69
N LEU A 139 -12.59 5.44 14.86
CA LEU A 139 -11.51 5.37 15.86
C LEU A 139 -10.46 6.45 15.61
N TYR A 140 -9.99 6.56 14.37
CA TYR A 140 -9.03 7.57 13.94
C TYR A 140 -9.53 8.99 14.24
N LEU A 141 -10.74 9.34 13.78
CA LEU A 141 -11.32 10.68 13.99
C LEU A 141 -11.52 10.99 15.48
N ALA A 142 -12.06 10.06 16.24
CA ALA A 142 -12.26 10.24 17.68
C ALA A 142 -10.92 10.43 18.39
N ALA A 143 -9.91 9.62 18.07
CA ALA A 143 -8.58 9.72 18.67
C ALA A 143 -7.88 11.04 18.29
N THR A 144 -8.03 11.51 17.05
CA THR A 144 -7.50 12.81 16.60
C THR A 144 -8.16 13.96 17.36
N VAL A 145 -9.49 13.96 17.52
CA VAL A 145 -10.18 14.94 18.38
C VAL A 145 -9.67 14.89 19.81
N MET A 146 -9.56 13.69 20.38
CA MET A 146 -9.09 13.54 21.77
C MET A 146 -7.64 13.97 21.94
N THR A 147 -6.81 13.86 20.90
CA THR A 147 -5.44 14.39 20.91
C THR A 147 -5.43 15.91 21.15
N ALA A 148 -6.38 16.65 20.59
CA ALA A 148 -6.51 18.09 20.84
C ALA A 148 -6.76 18.44 22.32
N PHE A 149 -7.35 17.51 23.08
CA PHE A 149 -7.64 17.68 24.51
C PHE A 149 -6.60 17.05 25.44
N SER A 150 -5.45 16.64 24.92
CA SER A 150 -4.37 16.08 25.73
C SER A 150 -3.85 17.09 26.74
N TRP A 151 -3.53 16.60 27.94
CA TRP A 151 -3.07 17.40 29.09
C TRP A 151 -1.68 17.03 29.59
N ASN A 152 -1.11 15.93 29.12
CA ASN A 152 0.25 15.49 29.41
C ASN A 152 0.77 14.54 28.33
N LEU A 153 2.05 14.15 28.43
CA LEU A 153 2.72 13.20 27.52
C LEU A 153 1.92 11.89 27.35
N TRP A 154 1.48 11.28 28.45
CA TRP A 154 0.85 9.95 28.40
C TRP A 154 -0.50 9.97 27.69
N SER A 155 -1.33 11.00 27.96
CA SER A 155 -2.62 11.18 27.26
C SER A 155 -2.39 11.43 25.76
N PHE A 156 -1.39 12.25 25.42
CA PHE A 156 -1.03 12.52 24.04
C PHE A 156 -0.54 11.24 23.33
N MET A 157 0.39 10.49 23.92
CA MET A 157 0.87 9.21 23.39
C MET A 157 -0.26 8.19 23.20
N PHE A 158 -1.17 8.08 24.18
CA PHE A 158 -2.28 7.16 24.10
C PHE A 158 -3.23 7.48 22.94
N PHE A 159 -3.61 8.74 22.77
CA PHE A 159 -4.46 9.13 21.64
C PHE A 159 -3.72 9.04 20.32
N ARG A 160 -2.43 9.33 20.26
CA ARG A 160 -1.60 9.10 19.07
C ARG A 160 -1.50 7.62 18.70
N PHE A 161 -1.37 6.73 19.68
CA PHE A 161 -1.43 5.28 19.45
C PHE A 161 -2.77 4.86 18.84
N LEU A 162 -3.89 5.35 19.38
CA LEU A 162 -5.23 5.04 18.84
C LEU A 162 -5.43 5.63 17.43
N THR A 163 -4.94 6.84 17.18
CA THR A 163 -4.94 7.45 15.84
C THR A 163 -4.17 6.56 14.87
N GLY A 164 -2.96 6.15 15.23
CA GLY A 164 -2.16 5.22 14.44
C GLY A 164 -2.88 3.90 14.19
N ALA A 165 -3.53 3.31 15.22
CA ALA A 165 -4.27 2.07 15.07
C ALA A 165 -5.42 2.18 14.07
N GLY A 166 -6.14 3.31 14.08
CA GLY A 166 -7.18 3.59 13.09
C GLY A 166 -6.61 3.64 11.67
N ILE A 167 -5.57 4.42 11.44
CA ILE A 167 -4.92 4.58 10.12
C ILE A 167 -4.32 3.26 9.61
N GLY A 168 -3.60 2.51 10.47
CA GLY A 168 -3.02 1.23 10.07
C GLY A 168 -4.05 0.21 9.59
N GLY A 169 -5.22 0.16 10.26
CA GLY A 169 -6.33 -0.70 9.83
C GLY A 169 -6.99 -0.23 8.54
N GLU A 170 -7.08 1.09 8.36
CA GLU A 170 -7.67 1.73 7.19
C GLU A 170 -6.86 1.46 5.91
N TYR A 171 -5.55 1.45 6.02
CA TYR A 171 -4.64 1.22 4.91
C TYR A 171 -4.96 -0.06 4.12
N ALA A 172 -5.06 -1.18 4.83
CA ALA A 172 -5.36 -2.47 4.19
C ALA A 172 -6.77 -2.49 3.57
N ALA A 173 -7.73 -1.84 4.22
CA ALA A 173 -9.12 -1.77 3.75
C ALA A 173 -9.26 -0.95 2.46
N ILE A 174 -8.55 0.18 2.34
CA ILE A 174 -8.57 1.03 1.14
C ILE A 174 -7.96 0.29 -0.05
N ASN A 175 -6.76 -0.26 0.10
CA ASN A 175 -6.10 -0.97 -0.99
C ASN A 175 -6.94 -2.17 -1.46
N SER A 176 -7.51 -2.94 -0.52
CA SER A 176 -8.45 -4.01 -0.89
C SER A 176 -9.70 -3.50 -1.62
N ALA A 177 -10.25 -2.35 -1.23
CA ALA A 177 -11.41 -1.77 -1.92
C ALA A 177 -11.08 -1.34 -3.35
N ILE A 178 -9.90 -0.75 -3.58
CA ILE A 178 -9.41 -0.42 -4.92
C ILE A 178 -9.31 -1.68 -5.78
N ASP A 179 -8.64 -2.72 -5.27
CA ASP A 179 -8.44 -3.97 -5.99
C ASP A 179 -9.75 -4.64 -6.40
N GLU A 180 -10.79 -4.51 -5.60
CA GLU A 180 -12.03 -5.25 -5.76
C GLU A 180 -13.12 -4.49 -6.50
N LEU A 181 -13.11 -3.15 -6.46
CA LEU A 181 -14.15 -2.31 -7.06
C LEU A 181 -13.71 -1.68 -8.38
N ILE A 182 -12.40 -1.53 -8.62
CA ILE A 182 -11.88 -0.88 -9.83
C ILE A 182 -11.57 -1.94 -10.91
N PRO A 183 -12.02 -1.72 -12.18
CA PRO A 183 -11.73 -2.63 -13.27
C PRO A 183 -10.23 -2.83 -13.49
N ALA A 184 -9.81 -4.07 -13.81
CA ALA A 184 -8.42 -4.47 -13.97
C ALA A 184 -7.60 -3.55 -14.88
N ARG A 185 -8.22 -3.06 -15.97
CA ARG A 185 -7.58 -2.19 -16.99
C ARG A 185 -7.14 -0.81 -16.49
N SER A 186 -7.77 -0.29 -15.42
CA SER A 186 -7.50 1.06 -14.87
C SER A 186 -7.06 1.04 -13.41
N ARG A 187 -6.92 -0.14 -12.81
CA ARG A 187 -6.60 -0.30 -11.38
C ARG A 187 -5.27 0.32 -11.00
N GLY A 188 -4.21 0.03 -11.78
CA GLY A 188 -2.88 0.55 -11.50
C GLY A 188 -2.83 2.07 -11.47
N HIS A 189 -3.34 2.72 -12.53
CA HIS A 189 -3.39 4.18 -12.58
C HIS A 189 -4.21 4.78 -11.43
N THR A 190 -5.35 4.20 -11.15
CA THR A 190 -6.25 4.67 -10.09
C THR A 190 -5.61 4.53 -8.71
N ASP A 191 -5.00 3.38 -8.43
CA ASP A 191 -4.32 3.13 -7.16
C ASP A 191 -3.16 4.11 -6.94
N LEU A 192 -2.32 4.30 -7.96
CA LEU A 192 -1.23 5.25 -7.87
C LEU A 192 -1.71 6.69 -7.65
N ALA A 193 -2.80 7.10 -8.29
CA ALA A 193 -3.38 8.43 -8.09
C ALA A 193 -3.94 8.61 -6.67
N ILE A 194 -4.64 7.61 -6.13
CA ILE A 194 -5.17 7.62 -4.77
C ILE A 194 -4.01 7.67 -3.76
N ASN A 195 -3.03 6.78 -3.88
CA ASN A 195 -1.88 6.77 -2.98
C ASN A 195 -1.06 8.06 -3.08
N GLY A 196 -0.86 8.60 -4.29
CA GLY A 196 -0.19 9.88 -4.51
C GLY A 196 -0.90 11.06 -3.88
N SER A 197 -2.24 11.02 -3.74
CA SER A 197 -3.03 12.10 -3.14
C SER A 197 -2.69 12.37 -1.67
N TRP A 198 -2.06 11.43 -0.97
CA TRP A 198 -1.51 11.62 0.37
C TRP A 198 -0.58 12.85 0.45
N TRP A 199 0.24 13.04 -0.57
CA TRP A 199 1.17 14.17 -0.63
C TRP A 199 0.48 15.52 -0.87
N LEU A 200 -0.68 15.52 -1.52
CA LEU A 200 -1.51 16.71 -1.62
C LEU A 200 -2.03 17.11 -0.23
N GLY A 201 -2.44 16.14 0.57
CA GLY A 201 -2.79 16.33 1.97
C GLY A 201 -1.61 16.85 2.79
N SER A 202 -0.44 16.28 2.59
CA SER A 202 0.81 16.71 3.24
C SER A 202 1.13 18.18 2.94
N ALA A 203 1.04 18.60 1.69
CA ALA A 203 1.23 19.99 1.30
C ALA A 203 0.17 20.93 1.93
N ALA A 204 -1.09 20.51 1.92
CA ALA A 204 -2.17 21.28 2.54
C ALA A 204 -1.97 21.43 4.07
N GLY A 205 -1.56 20.35 4.75
CA GLY A 205 -1.22 20.37 6.17
C GLY A 205 -0.08 21.32 6.49
N ALA A 206 1.00 21.28 5.70
CA ALA A 206 2.13 22.18 5.85
C ALA A 206 1.73 23.67 5.67
N LEU A 207 0.91 23.98 4.66
CA LEU A 207 0.38 25.32 4.44
C LEU A 207 -0.54 25.79 5.60
N LEU A 208 -1.38 24.89 6.10
CA LEU A 208 -2.30 25.17 7.19
C LEU A 208 -1.56 25.51 8.49
N THR A 209 -0.46 24.82 8.79
CA THR A 209 0.34 25.08 9.99
C THR A 209 0.97 26.47 9.98
N ILE A 210 1.31 27.03 8.81
CA ILE A 210 1.82 28.41 8.70
C ILE A 210 0.84 29.42 9.30
N VAL A 211 -0.46 29.19 9.12
CA VAL A 211 -1.53 30.06 9.66
C VAL A 211 -1.84 29.73 11.11
N LEU A 212 -2.08 28.46 11.42
CA LEU A 212 -2.58 28.01 12.73
C LEU A 212 -1.52 28.10 13.83
N LEU A 213 -0.24 27.98 13.49
CA LEU A 213 0.86 28.05 14.45
C LEU A 213 1.55 29.42 14.48
N ASN A 214 1.00 30.42 13.79
CA ASN A 214 1.53 31.78 13.84
C ASN A 214 1.09 32.45 15.15
N PRO A 215 2.02 32.75 16.07
CA PRO A 215 1.70 33.37 17.37
C PRO A 215 1.06 34.75 17.26
N LEU A 216 1.26 35.44 16.12
CA LEU A 216 0.65 36.76 15.84
C LEU A 216 -0.85 36.64 15.50
N LEU A 217 -1.31 35.46 15.03
CA LEU A 217 -2.69 35.24 14.63
C LEU A 217 -3.47 34.45 15.68
N ILE A 218 -2.86 33.43 16.26
CA ILE A 218 -3.51 32.48 17.17
C ILE A 218 -2.57 32.19 18.35
N PRO A 219 -3.05 32.32 19.61
CA PRO A 219 -2.23 31.98 20.77
C PRO A 219 -1.70 30.51 20.69
N GLU A 220 -0.44 30.32 21.06
CA GLU A 220 0.24 29.00 20.94
C GLU A 220 -0.52 27.85 21.61
N TYR A 221 -1.07 28.09 22.81
CA TYR A 221 -1.84 27.08 23.55
C TYR A 221 -3.09 26.59 22.83
N LEU A 222 -3.62 27.41 21.91
CA LEU A 222 -4.82 27.10 21.13
C LEU A 222 -4.46 26.59 19.72
N GLY A 223 -3.41 27.15 19.09
CA GLY A 223 -3.05 26.88 17.71
C GLY A 223 -2.85 25.39 17.43
N TRP A 224 -2.08 24.71 18.25
CA TRP A 224 -1.82 23.28 18.08
C TRP A 224 -3.08 22.41 18.26
N ARG A 225 -4.00 22.81 19.16
CA ARG A 225 -5.28 22.12 19.38
C ARG A 225 -6.20 22.29 18.18
N LEU A 226 -6.23 23.48 17.59
CA LEU A 226 -7.02 23.76 16.39
C LEU A 226 -6.53 22.97 15.19
N CYS A 227 -5.24 22.69 15.08
CA CYS A 227 -4.69 21.81 14.05
C CYS A 227 -5.36 20.43 14.08
N PHE A 228 -5.47 19.80 15.26
CA PHE A 228 -6.15 18.51 15.41
C PHE A 228 -7.67 18.62 15.24
N ALA A 229 -8.29 19.66 15.80
CA ALA A 229 -9.73 19.87 15.69
C ALA A 229 -10.17 20.05 14.23
N LEU A 230 -9.42 20.81 13.43
CA LEU A 230 -9.71 21.02 12.02
C LEU A 230 -9.55 19.73 11.21
N GLY A 231 -8.50 18.95 11.46
CA GLY A 231 -8.32 17.62 10.86
C GLY A 231 -9.53 16.72 11.11
N ALA A 232 -10.05 16.73 12.34
CA ALA A 232 -11.24 15.96 12.70
C ALA A 232 -12.53 16.46 12.00
N VAL A 233 -12.73 17.79 11.91
CA VAL A 233 -13.89 18.39 11.20
C VAL A 233 -13.88 18.00 9.73
N LEU A 234 -12.74 18.08 9.07
CA LEU A 234 -12.57 17.62 7.69
C LEU A 234 -12.82 16.10 7.57
N GLY A 235 -12.39 15.33 8.56
CA GLY A 235 -12.63 13.89 8.63
C GLY A 235 -14.11 13.50 8.73
N VAL A 236 -14.94 14.29 9.39
CA VAL A 236 -16.40 14.04 9.44
C VAL A 236 -17.02 14.04 8.03
N SER A 237 -16.53 14.86 7.12
CA SER A 237 -17.01 14.89 5.74
C SER A 237 -16.79 13.55 5.01
N ILE A 238 -15.74 12.81 5.36
CA ILE A 238 -15.46 11.49 4.78
C ILE A 238 -16.54 10.47 5.19
N LEU A 239 -17.06 10.55 6.41
CA LEU A 239 -18.13 9.64 6.85
C LEU A 239 -19.35 9.72 5.93
N LEU A 240 -19.63 10.89 5.38
CA LEU A 240 -20.72 11.09 4.42
C LEU A 240 -20.38 10.47 3.06
N VAL A 241 -19.19 10.70 2.57
CA VAL A 241 -18.72 10.19 1.27
C VAL A 241 -18.62 8.65 1.29
N ARG A 242 -18.16 8.07 2.39
CA ARG A 242 -18.00 6.61 2.54
C ARG A 242 -19.28 5.80 2.64
N ARG A 243 -20.42 6.42 2.96
CA ARG A 243 -21.72 5.73 2.89
C ARG A 243 -22.03 5.18 1.51
N VAL A 244 -21.38 5.73 0.48
CA VAL A 244 -21.58 5.38 -0.93
C VAL A 244 -20.79 4.13 -1.33
N VAL A 245 -19.69 3.80 -0.68
CA VAL A 245 -18.88 2.61 -1.00
C VAL A 245 -19.60 1.35 -0.53
N PRO A 246 -19.98 0.43 -1.44
CA PRO A 246 -20.68 -0.81 -1.07
C PRO A 246 -19.74 -1.80 -0.37
N GLU A 247 -20.30 -2.87 0.20
CA GLU A 247 -19.48 -4.02 0.60
C GLU A 247 -18.88 -4.70 -0.64
N SER A 248 -17.73 -5.33 -0.48
CA SER A 248 -17.05 -6.00 -1.58
C SER A 248 -17.84 -7.19 -2.11
N PRO A 249 -18.27 -7.19 -3.39
CA PRO A 249 -18.91 -8.36 -3.98
C PRO A 249 -18.00 -9.60 -4.00
N ARG A 250 -16.69 -9.40 -4.17
CA ARG A 250 -15.71 -10.49 -4.19
C ARG A 250 -15.54 -11.12 -2.80
N TRP A 251 -15.58 -10.30 -1.75
CA TRP A 251 -15.55 -10.78 -0.36
C TRP A 251 -16.84 -11.55 -0.02
N LEU A 252 -18.00 -11.01 -0.36
CA LEU A 252 -19.30 -11.65 -0.11
C LEU A 252 -19.40 -13.03 -0.77
N MET A 253 -18.89 -13.15 -1.98
CA MET A 253 -18.85 -14.39 -2.75
C MET A 253 -18.05 -15.48 -2.04
N THR A 254 -16.88 -15.15 -1.48
CA THR A 254 -16.03 -16.12 -0.76
C THR A 254 -16.55 -16.48 0.62
N HIS A 255 -17.46 -15.66 1.19
CA HIS A 255 -18.08 -15.89 2.51
C HIS A 255 -19.52 -16.42 2.43
N GLY A 256 -19.90 -16.99 1.26
CA GLY A 256 -21.19 -17.68 1.09
C GLY A 256 -22.40 -16.76 0.86
N SER A 257 -22.21 -15.43 0.81
CA SER A 257 -23.29 -14.45 0.58
C SER A 257 -23.44 -14.08 -0.90
N VAL A 258 -23.51 -15.09 -1.78
CA VAL A 258 -23.51 -14.89 -3.24
C VAL A 258 -24.71 -14.06 -3.72
N GLN A 259 -25.89 -14.28 -3.14
CA GLN A 259 -27.09 -13.50 -3.50
C GLN A 259 -26.95 -12.00 -3.22
N GLU A 260 -26.32 -11.66 -2.10
CA GLU A 260 -26.02 -10.27 -1.74
C GLU A 260 -24.99 -9.67 -2.72
N ALA A 261 -23.94 -10.42 -3.07
CA ALA A 261 -22.95 -10.03 -4.06
C ALA A 261 -23.58 -9.77 -5.43
N GLU A 262 -24.46 -10.67 -5.89
CA GLU A 262 -25.21 -10.51 -7.13
C GLU A 262 -26.10 -9.25 -7.11
N ARG A 263 -26.80 -8.99 -6.00
CA ARG A 263 -27.63 -7.81 -5.83
C ARG A 263 -26.80 -6.52 -5.94
N ILE A 264 -25.65 -6.48 -5.29
CA ILE A 264 -24.75 -5.31 -5.33
C ILE A 264 -24.21 -5.09 -6.73
N VAL A 265 -23.69 -6.13 -7.40
CA VAL A 265 -23.15 -6.02 -8.76
C VAL A 265 -24.22 -5.58 -9.74
N SER A 266 -25.41 -6.19 -9.68
CA SER A 266 -26.54 -5.79 -10.54
C SER A 266 -26.99 -4.35 -10.29
N GLY A 267 -26.92 -3.89 -9.03
CA GLY A 267 -27.18 -2.49 -8.67
C GLY A 267 -26.16 -1.53 -9.29
N ILE A 268 -24.87 -1.87 -9.23
CA ILE A 268 -23.78 -1.09 -9.84
C ILE A 268 -23.94 -1.06 -11.37
N GLU A 269 -24.18 -2.21 -12.02
CA GLU A 269 -24.41 -2.30 -13.45
C GLU A 269 -25.60 -1.43 -13.89
N ALA A 270 -26.73 -1.51 -13.17
CA ALA A 270 -27.92 -0.71 -13.45
C ALA A 270 -27.66 0.80 -13.25
N GLN A 271 -26.87 1.18 -12.26
CA GLN A 271 -26.48 2.57 -12.04
C GLN A 271 -25.61 3.07 -13.20
N ILE A 272 -24.56 2.31 -13.57
CA ILE A 272 -23.65 2.68 -14.67
C ILE A 272 -24.41 2.79 -16.00
N MET A 273 -25.30 1.86 -16.30
CA MET A 273 -26.12 1.92 -17.51
C MET A 273 -26.99 3.18 -17.56
N ARG A 274 -27.56 3.59 -16.43
CA ARG A 274 -28.35 4.83 -16.34
C ARG A 274 -27.49 6.07 -16.48
N ASP A 275 -26.40 6.14 -15.72
CA ASP A 275 -25.55 7.33 -15.65
C ASP A 275 -24.82 7.61 -16.97
N GLU A 276 -24.42 6.55 -17.69
CA GLU A 276 -23.70 6.63 -18.97
C GLU A 276 -24.64 6.42 -20.19
N GLN A 277 -25.95 6.31 -19.96
CA GLN A 277 -26.98 6.10 -21.00
C GLN A 277 -26.72 4.90 -21.93
N LEU A 278 -26.17 3.83 -21.37
CA LEU A 278 -25.82 2.62 -22.13
C LEU A 278 -27.02 1.71 -22.31
N ARG A 279 -27.19 1.17 -23.54
CA ARG A 279 -28.24 0.17 -23.85
C ARG A 279 -27.87 -1.23 -23.33
N ALA A 280 -26.60 -1.54 -23.31
CA ALA A 280 -26.07 -2.83 -22.81
C ALA A 280 -24.62 -2.68 -22.33
N LEU A 281 -24.21 -3.53 -21.41
CA LEU A 281 -22.82 -3.69 -21.01
C LEU A 281 -22.11 -4.73 -21.89
N PRO A 282 -20.77 -4.66 -22.06
CA PRO A 282 -20.00 -5.72 -22.71
C PRO A 282 -20.33 -7.09 -22.13
N ALA A 283 -20.15 -8.19 -22.88
CA ALA A 283 -20.36 -9.54 -22.34
C ALA A 283 -19.35 -9.84 -21.21
N ALA A 284 -19.78 -10.52 -20.17
CA ALA A 284 -18.87 -11.06 -19.16
C ALA A 284 -18.31 -12.39 -19.68
N GLU A 285 -17.00 -12.47 -19.84
CA GLU A 285 -16.35 -13.67 -20.36
C GLU A 285 -15.85 -14.54 -19.20
N GLY A 286 -16.31 -15.79 -19.16
CA GLY A 286 -15.88 -16.78 -18.19
C GLY A 286 -16.64 -16.77 -16.87
N SER A 287 -16.37 -17.79 -16.08
CA SER A 287 -16.86 -17.96 -14.70
C SER A 287 -15.80 -18.66 -13.86
N ILE A 288 -15.88 -18.50 -12.55
CA ILE A 288 -15.02 -19.22 -11.59
C ILE A 288 -15.90 -20.04 -10.65
N THR A 289 -15.43 -21.22 -10.28
CA THR A 289 -16.07 -22.05 -9.26
C THR A 289 -15.31 -21.90 -7.96
N ILE A 290 -16.00 -21.44 -6.92
CA ILE A 290 -15.46 -21.21 -5.59
C ILE A 290 -16.08 -22.19 -4.62
N HIS A 291 -15.23 -22.78 -3.77
CA HIS A 291 -15.67 -23.61 -2.66
C HIS A 291 -15.68 -22.77 -1.38
N GLY A 292 -16.78 -22.83 -0.62
CA GLY A 292 -16.87 -22.17 0.69
C GLY A 292 -15.72 -22.61 1.60
N ARG A 293 -15.01 -21.67 2.21
CA ARG A 293 -13.86 -21.96 3.08
C ARG A 293 -13.96 -21.19 4.38
N THR A 294 -13.48 -21.81 5.46
CA THR A 294 -13.32 -21.12 6.75
C THR A 294 -12.31 -19.98 6.63
N PRO A 295 -12.53 -18.83 7.29
CA PRO A 295 -11.60 -17.71 7.29
C PRO A 295 -10.17 -18.16 7.63
N ALA A 296 -9.19 -17.65 6.90
CA ALA A 296 -7.79 -17.98 7.13
C ALA A 296 -7.34 -17.54 8.55
N THR A 297 -6.58 -18.40 9.22
CA THR A 297 -5.93 -18.04 10.49
C THR A 297 -4.60 -17.35 10.22
N LEU A 298 -4.08 -16.58 11.20
CA LEU A 298 -2.74 -15.98 11.11
C LEU A 298 -1.65 -17.01 10.74
N ALA A 299 -1.73 -18.20 11.34
CA ALA A 299 -0.80 -19.28 11.05
C ALA A 299 -0.94 -19.80 9.61
N THR A 300 -2.17 -19.88 9.09
CA THR A 300 -2.43 -20.25 7.69
C THR A 300 -1.84 -19.22 6.74
N VAL A 301 -2.06 -17.93 7.01
CA VAL A 301 -1.51 -16.83 6.18
C VAL A 301 0.01 -16.88 6.16
N ALA A 302 0.66 -16.93 7.33
CA ALA A 302 2.12 -17.03 7.41
C ALA A 302 2.64 -18.26 6.64
N ARG A 303 1.99 -19.42 6.81
CA ARG A 303 2.35 -20.63 6.06
C ARG A 303 2.23 -20.43 4.56
N GLU A 304 1.11 -19.89 4.07
CA GLU A 304 0.90 -19.64 2.63
C GLU A 304 1.94 -18.66 2.07
N LEU A 305 2.21 -17.56 2.76
CA LEU A 305 3.21 -16.58 2.34
C LEU A 305 4.60 -17.22 2.15
N PHE A 306 5.07 -18.01 3.11
CA PHE A 306 6.43 -18.52 3.10
C PHE A 306 6.60 -19.90 2.45
N THR A 307 5.53 -20.71 2.34
CA THR A 307 5.62 -22.04 1.75
C THR A 307 5.01 -22.13 0.36
N ALA A 308 3.84 -21.54 0.13
CA ALA A 308 3.17 -21.59 -1.17
C ALA A 308 3.64 -20.48 -2.13
N TYR A 309 3.94 -19.29 -1.59
CA TYR A 309 4.32 -18.11 -2.40
C TYR A 309 5.69 -17.50 -2.04
N PRO A 310 6.77 -18.28 -1.78
CA PRO A 310 8.03 -17.73 -1.27
C PRO A 310 8.66 -16.67 -2.19
N ARG A 311 8.60 -16.85 -3.51
CA ARG A 311 9.12 -15.87 -4.49
C ARG A 311 8.36 -14.55 -4.45
N ARG A 312 7.02 -14.59 -4.35
CA ARG A 312 6.16 -13.40 -4.25
C ARG A 312 6.36 -12.69 -2.91
N THR A 313 6.52 -13.46 -1.84
CA THR A 313 6.82 -12.92 -0.50
C THR A 313 8.17 -12.24 -0.45
N SER A 314 9.22 -12.85 -1.01
CA SER A 314 10.55 -12.23 -1.11
C SER A 314 10.52 -10.95 -1.94
N LEU A 315 9.81 -10.95 -3.07
CA LEU A 315 9.60 -9.75 -3.88
C LEU A 315 8.95 -8.63 -3.06
N GLY A 316 7.82 -8.92 -2.42
CA GLY A 316 7.10 -7.94 -1.60
C GLY A 316 7.95 -7.39 -0.46
N ILE A 317 8.69 -8.24 0.28
CA ILE A 317 9.60 -7.80 1.34
C ILE A 317 10.65 -6.82 0.79
N VAL A 318 11.34 -7.18 -0.29
CA VAL A 318 12.40 -6.33 -0.84
C VAL A 318 11.85 -4.98 -1.31
N LEU A 319 10.75 -4.97 -2.06
CA LEU A 319 10.15 -3.72 -2.53
C LEU A 319 9.70 -2.83 -1.36
N MET A 320 9.01 -3.41 -0.39
CA MET A 320 8.42 -2.66 0.73
C MET A 320 9.48 -2.14 1.71
N VAL A 321 10.50 -2.95 2.02
CA VAL A 321 11.63 -2.53 2.87
C VAL A 321 12.42 -1.41 2.19
N THR A 322 12.77 -1.60 0.92
CA THR A 322 13.60 -0.65 0.16
C THR A 322 12.94 0.73 0.08
N GLN A 323 11.67 0.78 -0.33
CA GLN A 323 10.97 2.04 -0.47
C GLN A 323 10.75 2.72 0.90
N SER A 324 10.33 1.97 1.92
CA SER A 324 10.06 2.53 3.24
C SER A 324 11.32 3.04 3.92
N PHE A 325 12.44 2.31 3.81
CA PHE A 325 13.72 2.75 4.32
C PHE A 325 14.14 4.07 3.67
N MET A 326 14.14 4.16 2.35
CA MET A 326 14.54 5.35 1.61
C MET A 326 13.63 6.55 1.91
N TYR A 327 12.30 6.33 1.94
CA TYR A 327 11.34 7.39 2.26
C TYR A 327 11.57 7.96 3.65
N ASN A 328 11.61 7.11 4.67
CA ASN A 328 11.78 7.57 6.05
C ASN A 328 13.17 8.17 6.28
N ALA A 329 14.22 7.59 5.67
CA ALA A 329 15.57 8.13 5.74
C ALA A 329 15.62 9.59 5.30
N ILE A 330 15.08 9.90 4.11
CA ILE A 330 15.20 11.24 3.53
C ILE A 330 14.15 12.19 4.11
N SER A 331 12.89 11.78 4.21
CA SER A 331 11.81 12.65 4.68
C SER A 331 12.06 13.22 6.09
N PHE A 332 12.56 12.40 7.01
CA PHE A 332 12.88 12.86 8.36
C PHE A 332 14.18 13.64 8.45
N THR A 333 15.14 13.41 7.57
CA THR A 333 16.45 14.05 7.63
C THR A 333 16.57 15.28 6.73
N TYR A 334 15.64 15.47 5.80
CA TYR A 334 15.56 16.61 4.90
C TYR A 334 15.69 17.98 5.63
N PRO A 335 14.90 18.27 6.69
CA PRO A 335 15.04 19.52 7.44
C PRO A 335 16.43 19.68 8.07
N PHE A 336 16.99 18.62 8.62
CA PHE A 336 18.31 18.66 9.27
C PHE A 336 19.45 18.91 8.27
N VAL A 337 19.38 18.34 7.08
CA VAL A 337 20.37 18.63 6.03
C VAL A 337 20.29 20.09 5.58
N LEU A 338 19.09 20.65 5.41
CA LEU A 338 18.89 22.04 5.06
C LEU A 338 19.42 22.99 6.14
N THR A 339 19.14 22.73 7.39
CA THR A 339 19.58 23.60 8.50
C THR A 339 21.08 23.48 8.74
N LYS A 340 21.63 22.25 8.80
CA LYS A 340 23.03 22.03 9.16
C LYS A 340 24.01 22.40 8.05
N PHE A 341 23.71 22.03 6.80
CA PHE A 341 24.67 22.18 5.70
C PHE A 341 24.40 23.40 4.80
N TYR A 342 23.17 23.90 4.80
CA TYR A 342 22.79 25.06 3.98
C TYR A 342 22.36 26.27 4.79
N ALA A 343 22.43 26.20 6.14
CA ALA A 343 22.06 27.29 7.04
C ALA A 343 20.64 27.86 6.79
N VAL A 344 19.70 27.03 6.33
CA VAL A 344 18.31 27.44 6.11
C VAL A 344 17.64 27.64 7.47
N PRO A 345 17.03 28.81 7.74
CA PRO A 345 16.32 29.05 8.97
C PRO A 345 15.14 28.09 9.17
N SER A 346 14.94 27.57 10.38
CA SER A 346 13.92 26.57 10.69
C SER A 346 12.50 26.98 10.29
N HIS A 347 12.15 28.26 10.42
CA HIS A 347 10.83 28.79 10.03
C HIS A 347 10.59 28.78 8.51
N SER A 348 11.67 28.71 7.70
CA SER A 348 11.58 28.68 6.23
C SER A 348 11.52 27.27 5.64
N ILE A 349 11.73 26.22 6.45
CA ILE A 349 11.77 24.82 5.98
C ILE A 349 10.47 24.42 5.29
N GLY A 350 9.33 24.89 5.78
CA GLY A 350 8.02 24.62 5.16
C GLY A 350 7.97 24.95 3.66
N LEU A 351 8.64 26.03 3.24
CA LEU A 351 8.70 26.42 1.82
C LEU A 351 9.46 25.39 0.95
N TYR A 352 10.42 24.69 1.53
CA TYR A 352 11.18 23.64 0.84
C TYR A 352 10.43 22.29 0.83
N ILE A 353 9.50 22.08 1.78
CA ILE A 353 8.67 20.85 1.81
C ILE A 353 7.61 20.87 0.70
N VAL A 354 7.09 22.05 0.32
CA VAL A 354 6.04 22.14 -0.71
C VAL A 354 6.49 21.58 -2.07
N PRO A 355 7.63 21.97 -2.68
CA PRO A 355 8.11 21.36 -3.93
C PRO A 355 8.33 19.85 -3.83
N PHE A 356 8.84 19.39 -2.68
CA PHE A 356 9.02 17.98 -2.39
C PHE A 356 7.68 17.22 -2.39
N ALA A 357 6.66 17.74 -1.72
CA ALA A 357 5.32 17.15 -1.72
C ALA A 357 4.68 17.16 -3.12
N ILE A 358 4.87 18.24 -3.89
CA ILE A 358 4.39 18.34 -5.27
C ILE A 358 5.05 17.26 -6.14
N GLY A 359 6.37 17.07 -6.05
CA GLY A 359 7.08 16.03 -6.78
C GLY A 359 6.52 14.65 -6.48
N ASN A 360 6.30 14.34 -5.20
CA ASN A 360 5.71 13.08 -4.75
C ASN A 360 4.27 12.87 -5.26
N PHE A 361 3.47 13.93 -5.35
CA PHE A 361 2.11 13.86 -5.89
C PHE A 361 2.10 13.65 -7.41
N LEU A 362 2.90 14.44 -8.13
CA LEU A 362 2.92 14.39 -9.59
C LEU A 362 3.50 13.08 -10.14
N GLY A 363 4.42 12.43 -9.42
CA GLY A 363 5.01 11.16 -9.84
C GLY A 363 3.95 10.09 -10.14
N PRO A 364 3.18 9.62 -9.14
CA PRO A 364 2.10 8.66 -9.35
C PRO A 364 1.05 9.12 -10.35
N LEU A 365 0.68 10.40 -10.34
CA LEU A 365 -0.35 10.96 -11.21
C LEU A 365 0.06 10.90 -12.69
N LEU A 366 1.26 11.33 -13.02
CA LEU A 366 1.74 11.40 -14.40
C LEU A 366 2.28 10.06 -14.92
N LEU A 367 2.99 9.32 -14.07
CA LEU A 367 3.58 8.03 -14.46
C LEU A 367 2.59 6.86 -14.33
N GLY A 368 1.51 7.01 -13.58
CA GLY A 368 0.57 5.93 -13.25
C GLY A 368 0.04 5.17 -14.46
N ARG A 369 -0.35 5.89 -15.54
CA ARG A 369 -0.83 5.26 -16.77
C ARG A 369 0.18 4.33 -17.43
N PHE A 370 1.47 4.58 -17.24
CA PHE A 370 2.52 3.75 -17.85
C PHE A 370 2.67 2.40 -17.16
N PHE A 371 2.24 2.28 -15.90
CA PHE A 371 2.22 0.99 -15.18
C PHE A 371 1.17 0.04 -15.75
N ASP A 372 0.12 0.56 -16.37
CA ASP A 372 -0.91 -0.25 -17.03
C ASP A 372 -0.62 -0.48 -18.53
N THR A 373 0.18 0.40 -19.20
CA THR A 373 0.44 0.33 -20.64
C THR A 373 1.79 -0.28 -21.01
N ILE A 374 2.87 0.08 -20.30
CA ILE A 374 4.22 -0.49 -20.51
C ILE A 374 4.35 -1.80 -19.72
N GLY A 375 3.72 -1.85 -18.55
CA GLY A 375 3.74 -2.99 -17.65
C GLY A 375 4.32 -2.66 -16.28
N ARG A 376 3.74 -3.24 -15.23
CA ARG A 376 4.10 -2.95 -13.84
C ARG A 376 5.53 -3.33 -13.55
N LYS A 377 5.92 -4.54 -13.92
CA LYS A 377 7.28 -5.05 -13.72
C LYS A 377 8.35 -4.10 -14.28
N GLN A 378 8.17 -3.63 -15.51
CA GLN A 378 9.11 -2.73 -16.17
C GLN A 378 9.13 -1.36 -15.50
N MET A 379 7.95 -0.81 -15.20
CA MET A 379 7.82 0.53 -14.62
C MET A 379 8.32 0.59 -13.17
N ILE A 380 8.04 -0.42 -12.34
CA ILE A 380 8.58 -0.48 -10.98
C ILE A 380 10.11 -0.53 -11.03
N SER A 381 10.67 -1.43 -11.84
CA SER A 381 12.13 -1.53 -12.00
C SER A 381 12.75 -0.23 -12.49
N LEU A 382 12.13 0.41 -13.48
CA LEU A 382 12.64 1.68 -14.04
C LEU A 382 12.60 2.79 -12.99
N THR A 383 11.48 2.97 -12.31
CA THR A 383 11.32 4.05 -11.31
C THR A 383 12.25 3.87 -10.12
N TYR A 384 12.45 2.64 -9.64
CA TYR A 384 13.42 2.32 -8.59
C TYR A 384 14.86 2.56 -9.05
N ALA A 385 15.22 2.11 -10.26
CA ALA A 385 16.56 2.32 -10.81
C ALA A 385 16.87 3.80 -11.01
N VAL A 386 15.95 4.56 -11.60
CA VAL A 386 16.12 6.01 -11.83
C VAL A 386 16.23 6.75 -10.49
N ALA A 387 15.36 6.46 -9.52
CA ALA A 387 15.41 7.07 -8.19
C ALA A 387 16.75 6.73 -7.50
N GLY A 388 17.22 5.49 -7.58
CA GLY A 388 18.52 5.06 -7.04
C GLY A 388 19.70 5.78 -7.70
N CYS A 389 19.73 5.86 -9.02
CA CYS A 389 20.79 6.59 -9.74
C CYS A 389 20.81 8.09 -9.41
N LEU A 390 19.64 8.73 -9.39
CA LEU A 390 19.52 10.13 -9.00
C LEU A 390 19.96 10.36 -7.55
N LEU A 391 19.60 9.46 -6.63
CA LEU A 391 19.99 9.54 -5.23
C LEU A 391 21.51 9.39 -5.05
N ALA A 392 22.14 8.46 -5.76
CA ALA A 392 23.60 8.28 -5.74
C ALA A 392 24.32 9.53 -6.28
N SER A 393 23.85 10.06 -7.42
CA SER A 393 24.38 11.29 -8.02
C SER A 393 24.21 12.49 -7.09
N THR A 394 23.04 12.62 -6.46
CA THR A 394 22.76 13.69 -5.50
C THR A 394 23.68 13.59 -4.28
N GLY A 395 23.91 12.39 -3.75
CA GLY A 395 24.83 12.16 -2.63
C GLY A 395 26.25 12.58 -2.95
N TYR A 396 26.75 12.22 -4.13
CA TYR A 396 28.07 12.60 -4.58
C TYR A 396 28.21 14.12 -4.80
N LEU A 397 27.27 14.75 -5.50
CA LEU A 397 27.26 16.19 -5.74
C LEU A 397 27.09 17.00 -4.44
N PHE A 398 26.30 16.50 -3.49
CA PHE A 398 26.19 17.07 -2.14
C PHE A 398 27.55 17.07 -1.44
N PHE A 399 28.26 15.96 -1.46
CA PHE A 399 29.61 15.84 -0.86
C PHE A 399 30.61 16.79 -1.50
N GLN A 400 30.53 17.01 -2.82
CA GLN A 400 31.37 17.96 -3.54
C GLN A 400 31.00 19.43 -3.26
N GLY A 401 29.93 19.70 -2.51
CA GLY A 401 29.46 21.08 -2.26
C GLY A 401 28.88 21.77 -3.50
N ALA A 402 28.47 21.00 -4.53
CA ALA A 402 27.97 21.55 -5.79
C ALA A 402 26.53 22.09 -5.69
N PHE A 403 25.79 21.77 -4.62
CA PHE A 403 24.41 22.17 -4.45
C PHE A 403 24.24 23.41 -3.56
N THR A 404 23.23 24.20 -3.89
CA THR A 404 22.59 25.15 -2.98
C THR A 404 21.37 24.51 -2.32
N SER A 405 20.76 25.14 -1.31
CA SER A 405 19.50 24.66 -0.69
C SER A 405 18.39 24.45 -1.72
N VAL A 406 18.28 25.33 -2.72
CA VAL A 406 17.28 25.26 -3.79
C VAL A 406 17.54 24.11 -4.74
N THR A 407 18.78 23.97 -5.22
CA THR A 407 19.13 22.88 -6.16
C THR A 407 19.12 21.50 -5.50
N GLN A 408 19.48 21.42 -4.21
CA GLN A 408 19.32 20.20 -3.40
C GLN A 408 17.85 19.80 -3.28
N THR A 409 16.97 20.76 -3.04
CA THR A 409 15.52 20.55 -2.98
C THR A 409 14.96 20.09 -4.32
N ALA A 410 15.41 20.70 -5.42
CA ALA A 410 15.02 20.30 -6.78
C ALA A 410 15.46 18.86 -7.09
N ALA A 411 16.71 18.51 -6.74
CA ALA A 411 17.20 17.14 -6.90
C ALA A 411 16.35 16.13 -6.11
N TRP A 412 16.03 16.41 -4.85
CA TRP A 412 15.16 15.55 -4.05
C TRP A 412 13.74 15.48 -4.59
N SER A 413 13.17 16.58 -5.04
CA SER A 413 11.84 16.59 -5.67
C SER A 413 11.81 15.69 -6.91
N ALA A 414 12.89 15.69 -7.71
CA ALA A 414 13.03 14.80 -8.86
C ALA A 414 13.19 13.32 -8.45
N ILE A 415 14.00 13.02 -7.42
CA ILE A 415 14.14 11.65 -6.89
C ILE A 415 12.77 11.13 -6.45
N PHE A 416 12.05 11.91 -5.65
CA PHE A 416 10.78 11.49 -5.08
C PHE A 416 9.64 11.48 -6.10
N PHE A 417 9.73 12.22 -7.19
CA PHE A 417 8.82 12.07 -8.33
C PHE A 417 8.82 10.63 -8.88
N PHE A 418 10.00 10.04 -9.09
CA PHE A 418 10.09 8.65 -9.52
C PHE A 418 9.84 7.66 -8.38
N ALA A 419 10.41 7.91 -7.21
CA ALA A 419 10.28 7.02 -6.05
C ALA A 419 8.84 6.87 -5.57
N SER A 420 8.04 7.94 -5.61
CA SER A 420 6.63 7.92 -5.20
C SER A 420 5.79 7.02 -6.11
N ALA A 421 5.99 7.11 -7.43
CA ALA A 421 5.31 6.23 -8.36
C ALA A 421 5.69 4.75 -8.13
N GLY A 422 6.98 4.49 -7.92
CA GLY A 422 7.48 3.14 -7.61
C GLY A 422 6.96 2.60 -6.28
N ALA A 423 6.92 3.45 -5.24
CA ALA A 423 6.40 3.08 -3.92
C ALA A 423 4.91 2.72 -3.98
N SER A 424 4.08 3.56 -4.61
CA SER A 424 2.66 3.29 -4.80
C SER A 424 2.45 1.97 -5.56
N ALA A 425 3.22 1.73 -6.63
CA ALA A 425 3.15 0.50 -7.39
C ALA A 425 3.64 -0.74 -6.61
N ALA A 426 4.57 -0.58 -5.67
CA ALA A 426 4.98 -1.68 -4.78
C ALA A 426 3.84 -2.11 -3.86
N TYR A 427 3.10 -1.18 -3.30
CA TYR A 427 1.89 -1.47 -2.52
C TYR A 427 0.82 -2.16 -3.36
N LEU A 428 0.54 -1.65 -4.56
CA LEU A 428 -0.37 -2.28 -5.50
C LEU A 428 0.07 -3.70 -5.85
N THR A 429 1.37 -3.93 -6.06
CA THR A 429 1.90 -5.26 -6.35
C THR A 429 1.59 -6.23 -5.22
N VAL A 430 1.90 -5.88 -3.96
CA VAL A 430 1.64 -6.80 -2.83
C VAL A 430 0.15 -7.00 -2.57
N SER A 431 -0.72 -6.07 -2.96
CA SER A 431 -2.16 -6.24 -2.85
C SER A 431 -2.73 -7.21 -3.88
N GLU A 432 -2.14 -7.31 -5.08
CA GLU A 432 -2.70 -8.11 -6.19
C GLU A 432 -2.12 -9.53 -6.30
N ILE A 433 -0.86 -9.74 -5.88
CA ILE A 433 -0.16 -11.02 -6.11
C ILE A 433 -0.52 -12.14 -5.14
N PHE A 434 -1.41 -11.89 -4.17
CA PHE A 434 -1.87 -12.89 -3.21
C PHE A 434 -3.36 -13.20 -3.34
N PRO A 435 -3.77 -14.46 -3.02
CA PRO A 435 -5.16 -14.87 -3.05
C PRO A 435 -6.07 -13.99 -2.20
N MET A 436 -7.32 -13.86 -2.64
CA MET A 436 -8.32 -12.99 -2.03
C MET A 436 -8.55 -13.27 -0.54
N GLU A 437 -8.51 -14.57 -0.15
CA GLU A 437 -8.79 -15.00 1.22
C GLU A 437 -7.73 -14.59 2.24
N ILE A 438 -6.51 -14.28 1.78
CA ILE A 438 -5.40 -13.87 2.65
C ILE A 438 -4.90 -12.45 2.34
N ARG A 439 -5.51 -11.77 1.37
CA ARG A 439 -5.02 -10.50 0.80
C ARG A 439 -4.86 -9.39 1.83
N ALA A 440 -5.89 -9.07 2.61
CA ALA A 440 -5.81 -7.98 3.57
C ALA A 440 -4.75 -8.25 4.65
N MET A 441 -4.59 -9.50 5.06
CA MET A 441 -3.52 -9.88 5.99
C MET A 441 -2.13 -9.87 5.35
N ALA A 442 -2.02 -10.21 4.07
CA ALA A 442 -0.76 -10.09 3.33
C ALA A 442 -0.35 -8.61 3.20
N ILE A 443 -1.29 -7.72 2.84
CA ILE A 443 -1.06 -6.27 2.80
C ILE A 443 -0.59 -5.78 4.18
N ALA A 444 -1.27 -6.18 5.26
CA ALA A 444 -0.90 -5.81 6.62
C ALA A 444 0.50 -6.31 6.99
N PHE A 445 0.85 -7.54 6.63
CA PHE A 445 2.17 -8.11 6.86
C PHE A 445 3.26 -7.25 6.19
N PHE A 446 3.09 -6.93 4.90
CA PHE A 446 4.06 -6.11 4.17
C PHE A 446 4.12 -4.67 4.69
N PHE A 447 3.00 -4.09 5.12
CA PHE A 447 2.97 -2.79 5.77
C PHE A 447 3.79 -2.80 7.08
N VAL A 448 3.61 -3.83 7.93
CA VAL A 448 4.37 -3.99 9.18
C VAL A 448 5.86 -4.13 8.91
N VAL A 449 6.24 -4.93 7.91
CA VAL A 449 7.65 -5.11 7.50
C VAL A 449 8.25 -3.79 6.99
N ALA A 450 7.49 -3.05 6.18
CA ALA A 450 7.88 -1.74 5.67
C ALA A 450 8.09 -0.73 6.82
N GLN A 451 7.12 -0.63 7.73
CA GLN A 451 7.22 0.29 8.88
C GLN A 451 8.37 -0.07 9.81
N GLY A 452 8.64 -1.36 10.03
CA GLY A 452 9.81 -1.81 10.81
C GLY A 452 11.13 -1.31 10.22
N ALA A 453 11.31 -1.42 8.91
CA ALA A 453 12.48 -0.87 8.21
C ALA A 453 12.49 0.66 8.23
N GLY A 454 11.31 1.28 8.10
CA GLY A 454 11.13 2.72 8.16
C GLY A 454 11.55 3.33 9.49
N ILE A 455 11.35 2.65 10.61
CA ILE A 455 11.77 3.12 11.95
C ILE A 455 13.30 3.18 12.09
N ALA A 456 14.02 2.21 11.52
CA ALA A 456 15.47 2.15 11.63
C ALA A 456 16.19 3.25 10.83
N ALA A 457 15.61 3.69 9.72
CA ALA A 457 16.25 4.58 8.77
C ALA A 457 16.54 6.00 9.33
N PRO A 458 15.61 6.71 9.98
CA PRO A 458 15.86 8.04 10.51
C PRO A 458 16.94 8.05 11.61
N TRP A 459 16.97 7.03 12.46
CA TRP A 459 18.01 6.90 13.46
C TRP A 459 19.40 6.77 12.84
N LEU A 460 19.54 5.90 11.83
CA LEU A 460 20.82 5.72 11.14
C LEU A 460 21.27 7.03 10.46
N TYR A 461 20.38 7.65 9.69
CA TYR A 461 20.71 8.89 8.98
C TYR A 461 20.93 10.07 9.92
N GLY A 462 20.22 10.15 11.03
CA GLY A 462 20.47 11.15 12.08
C GLY A 462 21.91 11.08 12.56
N LYS A 463 22.42 9.89 12.87
CA LYS A 463 23.82 9.69 13.24
C LYS A 463 24.81 10.07 12.12
N LEU A 464 24.50 9.70 10.87
CA LEU A 464 25.35 10.05 9.74
C LEU A 464 25.44 11.57 9.54
N ILE A 465 24.32 12.28 9.70
CA ILE A 465 24.27 13.75 9.61
C ILE A 465 25.06 14.40 10.73
N GLU A 466 24.99 13.87 11.96
CA GLU A 466 25.79 14.40 13.09
C GLU A 466 27.29 14.29 12.83
N THR A 467 27.74 13.27 12.13
CA THR A 467 29.15 12.96 11.89
C THR A 467 29.78 13.89 10.86
N SER A 468 29.39 13.81 9.58
CA SER A 468 29.98 14.62 8.50
C SER A 468 29.16 14.60 7.22
N ALA A 469 29.46 15.49 6.27
CA ALA A 469 28.89 15.48 4.92
C ALA A 469 29.23 14.18 4.15
N GLU A 470 30.44 13.66 4.34
CA GLU A 470 30.86 12.39 3.75
C GLU A 470 30.02 11.22 4.26
N SER A 471 29.74 11.17 5.56
CA SER A 471 28.86 10.15 6.15
C SER A 471 27.45 10.23 5.58
N VAL A 472 26.91 11.43 5.34
CA VAL A 472 25.61 11.64 4.68
C VAL A 472 25.64 11.11 3.25
N MET A 473 26.73 11.33 2.49
CA MET A 473 26.91 10.76 1.18
C MET A 473 26.84 9.22 1.21
N TYR A 474 27.51 8.58 2.15
CA TYR A 474 27.42 7.11 2.30
C TYR A 474 25.98 6.65 2.64
N GLY A 475 25.26 7.44 3.42
CA GLY A 475 23.83 7.20 3.65
C GLY A 475 23.02 7.23 2.34
N TYR A 476 23.23 8.24 1.51
CA TYR A 476 22.55 8.32 0.19
C TYR A 476 22.95 7.17 -0.73
N LEU A 477 24.23 6.77 -0.75
CA LEU A 477 24.68 5.61 -1.51
C LEU A 477 24.06 4.30 -1.00
N LEU A 478 23.89 4.14 0.31
CA LEU A 478 23.17 3.00 0.89
C LEU A 478 21.71 2.95 0.40
N GLY A 479 20.99 4.07 0.51
CA GLY A 479 19.61 4.17 0.01
C GLY A 479 19.52 3.90 -1.49
N ALA A 480 20.45 4.46 -2.27
CA ALA A 480 20.55 4.22 -3.71
C ALA A 480 20.79 2.74 -4.04
N GLY A 481 21.72 2.11 -3.32
CA GLY A 481 22.01 0.67 -3.47
C GLY A 481 20.79 -0.20 -3.18
N MET A 482 20.04 0.11 -2.15
CA MET A 482 18.78 -0.57 -1.82
C MET A 482 17.75 -0.41 -2.96
N MET A 483 17.59 0.81 -3.51
CA MET A 483 16.67 1.05 -4.63
C MET A 483 17.08 0.26 -5.88
N VAL A 484 18.37 0.21 -6.21
CA VAL A 484 18.88 -0.58 -7.33
C VAL A 484 18.67 -2.09 -7.10
N ILE A 485 18.90 -2.58 -5.88
CA ILE A 485 18.57 -3.98 -5.52
C ILE A 485 17.08 -4.25 -5.71
N GLY A 486 16.20 -3.34 -5.25
CA GLY A 486 14.76 -3.44 -5.48
C GLY A 486 14.41 -3.53 -6.97
N ALA A 487 15.02 -2.68 -7.80
CA ALA A 487 14.84 -2.70 -9.26
C ALA A 487 15.26 -4.05 -9.88
N ILE A 488 16.40 -4.59 -9.48
CA ILE A 488 16.91 -5.88 -9.97
C ILE A 488 15.99 -7.04 -9.53
N VAL A 489 15.59 -7.05 -8.27
CA VAL A 489 14.69 -8.09 -7.74
C VAL A 489 13.33 -8.05 -8.45
N GLU A 490 12.80 -6.85 -8.73
CA GLU A 490 11.58 -6.71 -9.53
C GLU A 490 11.76 -7.25 -10.94
N LEU A 491 12.90 -6.98 -11.60
CA LEU A 491 13.21 -7.56 -12.93
C LEU A 491 13.27 -9.08 -12.93
N TRP A 492 13.64 -9.72 -11.82
CA TRP A 492 13.74 -11.18 -11.75
C TRP A 492 12.46 -11.84 -11.28
N LEU A 493 11.89 -11.34 -10.19
CA LEU A 493 10.76 -11.96 -9.50
C LEU A 493 9.42 -11.30 -9.81
N GLY A 494 9.42 -10.11 -10.44
CA GLY A 494 8.22 -9.32 -10.69
C GLY A 494 7.17 -10.07 -11.51
N VAL A 495 5.91 -9.87 -11.13
CA VAL A 495 4.74 -10.51 -11.73
C VAL A 495 4.07 -9.53 -12.69
N LYS A 496 3.77 -10.00 -13.91
CA LYS A 496 2.99 -9.22 -14.88
C LYS A 496 1.52 -9.25 -14.48
N ALA A 497 1.07 -8.18 -13.83
CA ALA A 497 -0.30 -8.08 -13.29
C ALA A 497 -1.18 -7.10 -14.08
N GLU A 498 -0.58 -6.31 -14.98
CA GLU A 498 -1.27 -5.30 -15.78
C GLU A 498 -2.40 -5.89 -16.63
N GLY A 499 -3.58 -5.28 -16.55
CA GLY A 499 -4.76 -5.65 -17.35
C GLY A 499 -5.33 -7.05 -17.09
N ARG A 500 -4.87 -7.75 -16.04
CA ARG A 500 -5.35 -9.09 -15.67
C ARG A 500 -6.30 -9.03 -14.49
N SER A 501 -7.28 -9.92 -14.47
CA SER A 501 -8.13 -10.07 -13.28
C SER A 501 -7.32 -10.64 -12.11
N LEU A 502 -7.71 -10.28 -10.88
CA LEU A 502 -7.05 -10.73 -9.65
C LEU A 502 -7.00 -12.26 -9.55
N GLU A 503 -8.05 -12.92 -10.02
CA GLU A 503 -8.21 -14.37 -10.01
C GLU A 503 -7.22 -15.07 -10.97
N HIS A 504 -6.83 -14.41 -12.06
CA HIS A 504 -5.77 -14.88 -12.95
C HIS A 504 -4.36 -14.68 -12.40
N ILE A 505 -4.16 -13.59 -11.63
CA ILE A 505 -2.87 -13.29 -11.00
C ILE A 505 -2.64 -14.22 -9.80
N ALA A 506 -3.65 -14.31 -8.94
CA ALA A 506 -3.64 -15.12 -7.73
C ALA A 506 -5.01 -15.79 -7.55
N MET A 507 -5.11 -17.02 -8.04
CA MET A 507 -6.35 -17.79 -7.94
C MET A 507 -6.77 -17.92 -6.47
N PRO A 508 -8.04 -17.69 -6.14
CA PRO A 508 -8.54 -17.91 -4.78
C PRO A 508 -8.18 -19.31 -4.28
N LEU A 509 -7.78 -19.43 -3.02
CA LEU A 509 -7.41 -20.72 -2.43
C LEU A 509 -8.59 -21.72 -2.48
N SER A 510 -9.81 -21.20 -2.53
CA SER A 510 -11.06 -21.93 -2.63
C SER A 510 -11.52 -22.21 -4.06
N ALA A 511 -10.86 -21.63 -5.08
CA ALA A 511 -11.27 -21.78 -6.48
C ALA A 511 -10.64 -23.01 -7.15
N GLN A 512 -11.40 -23.64 -8.06
CA GLN A 512 -10.87 -24.63 -9.01
C GLN A 512 -11.06 -24.07 -10.43
N PRO A 513 -10.09 -24.25 -11.34
CA PRO A 513 -10.31 -23.90 -12.74
C PRO A 513 -11.43 -24.77 -13.30
N VAL A 514 -12.40 -24.16 -13.95
CA VAL A 514 -13.40 -24.91 -14.72
C VAL A 514 -12.63 -25.62 -15.83
N SER A 515 -12.54 -26.96 -15.76
CA SER A 515 -11.98 -27.74 -16.86
C SER A 515 -12.87 -27.49 -18.08
N SER A 516 -12.31 -26.88 -19.14
CA SER A 516 -12.93 -26.83 -20.43
C SER A 516 -12.97 -28.28 -20.98
N HIS A 517 -13.95 -29.07 -20.58
CA HIS A 517 -14.34 -30.24 -21.33
C HIS A 517 -15.06 -29.71 -22.58
N ALA A 518 -14.28 -29.47 -23.63
CA ALA A 518 -14.85 -29.51 -24.96
C ALA A 518 -15.38 -30.95 -25.14
N PRO A 519 -16.66 -31.17 -25.48
CA PRO A 519 -17.11 -32.48 -25.88
C PRO A 519 -16.38 -32.79 -27.20
N HIS A 520 -15.52 -33.76 -27.18
CA HIS A 520 -15.07 -34.40 -28.40
C HIS A 520 -16.30 -35.09 -29.02
N VAL A 521 -16.86 -34.49 -30.06
CA VAL A 521 -17.74 -35.15 -31.01
C VAL A 521 -16.94 -35.44 -32.26
#